data_05120410b93031d3ce44ed32a9f63355
#
_entry.id   05120410b93031d3ce44ed32a9f63355
#
_cell.length_a   1.000
_cell.length_b   1.000
_cell.length_c   1.000
_cell.angle_alpha   90.00
_cell.angle_beta   90.00
_cell.angle_gamma   90.00
#
_symmetry.space_group_name_H-M   'P 1'
#
loop_
_entity.id
_entity.type
_entity.pdbx_description
1 polymer ?
#
loop_
_entity_poly.entity_id
_entity_poly.type
_entity_poly.pdbx_seq_one_letter_code
_entity_poly.pdbx_strand_id
1 'polypeptide(L)'
;SSFLLKTKGGKQFIEMDHWIDEATSSLVIYPIYGVRFDILSKWFEKFSMKNLQDQRDRASIAFSGDMLSMQDKFYFNLNGEKYATDFNELQAKVQKCAEYVFSEYSSLDKLYNKTIVPILNGEVSLPDVGADWIFIDLALCKIVNPSNFHKLKQIILSHVRKMYMCKEPNILDYYDNLEDILQYLEYTQL
;
A
#
# COMPACT_ATOMS: atom_id res chain seq x y z
N SER A 1 13.06 -10.73 -5.08
CA SER A 1 14.08 -10.31 -4.08
C SER A 1 13.60 -9.08 -3.36
N SER A 2 13.77 -9.00 -2.04
CA SER A 2 13.35 -7.83 -1.25
C SER A 2 14.50 -7.28 -0.40
N PHE A 3 14.57 -5.96 -0.30
CA PHE A 3 15.43 -5.25 0.65
C PHE A 3 14.54 -4.72 1.79
N LEU A 4 14.90 -5.05 3.02
CA LEU A 4 14.10 -4.76 4.20
C LEU A 4 14.89 -3.93 5.20
N LEU A 5 14.36 -2.77 5.60
CA LEU A 5 14.82 -2.00 6.74
C LEU A 5 13.75 -2.04 7.83
N LYS A 6 14.06 -2.68 8.97
CA LYS A 6 13.18 -2.66 10.15
C LYS A 6 13.27 -1.30 10.83
N THR A 7 12.11 -0.74 11.17
CA THR A 7 11.99 0.50 11.92
C THR A 7 11.30 0.23 13.27
N LYS A 8 11.30 1.22 14.16
CA LYS A 8 10.55 1.11 15.43
C LYS A 8 9.04 1.16 15.13
N GLY A 9 8.38 0.00 15.14
CA GLY A 9 6.93 -0.14 14.91
C GLY A 9 6.53 -0.41 13.47
N GLY A 10 7.48 -0.89 12.63
CA GLY A 10 7.16 -1.29 11.27
C GLY A 10 8.37 -1.63 10.41
N LYS A 11 8.23 -1.49 9.12
CA LYS A 11 9.30 -1.73 8.15
C LYS A 11 9.17 -0.81 6.92
N GLN A 12 10.32 -0.53 6.32
CA GLN A 12 10.44 0.01 4.96
C GLN A 12 11.05 -1.06 4.07
N PHE A 13 10.57 -1.21 2.86
CA PHE A 13 11.09 -2.25 1.98
C PHE A 13 11.00 -1.86 0.51
N ILE A 14 11.89 -2.47 -0.26
CA ILE A 14 11.87 -2.45 -1.71
C ILE A 14 11.68 -3.89 -2.15
N GLU A 15 10.63 -4.17 -2.89
CA GLU A 15 10.39 -5.45 -3.53
C GLU A 15 10.75 -5.35 -5.00
N MET A 16 11.50 -6.32 -5.50
CA MET A 16 11.91 -6.38 -6.90
C MET A 16 11.13 -7.49 -7.59
N ASP A 17 9.99 -7.14 -8.17
CA ASP A 17 9.31 -8.03 -9.10
C ASP A 17 10.10 -8.12 -10.40
N HIS A 18 10.10 -9.29 -11.00
CA HIS A 18 10.84 -9.51 -12.23
C HIS A 18 10.21 -10.64 -13.05
N TRP A 19 10.31 -10.48 -14.37
CA TRP A 19 9.90 -11.51 -15.33
C TRP A 19 10.75 -11.40 -16.61
N ILE A 20 10.69 -12.44 -17.44
CA ILE A 20 11.29 -12.41 -18.76
C ILE A 20 10.20 -12.02 -19.77
N ASP A 21 10.45 -10.96 -20.52
CA ASP A 21 9.66 -10.62 -21.69
C ASP A 21 10.21 -11.40 -22.89
N GLU A 22 9.51 -12.46 -23.25
CA GLU A 22 9.93 -13.35 -24.33
C GLU A 22 9.95 -12.65 -25.71
N ALA A 23 9.08 -11.66 -25.93
CA ALA A 23 8.99 -10.94 -27.20
C ALA A 23 10.24 -10.09 -27.47
N THR A 24 10.83 -9.53 -26.41
CA THR A 24 12.02 -8.69 -26.50
C THR A 24 13.29 -9.39 -26.02
N SER A 25 13.21 -10.62 -25.52
CA SER A 25 14.30 -11.34 -24.84
C SER A 25 14.94 -10.49 -23.74
N SER A 26 14.13 -9.80 -22.96
CA SER A 26 14.58 -8.90 -21.90
C SER A 26 14.14 -9.39 -20.53
N LEU A 27 15.03 -9.27 -19.55
CA LEU A 27 14.66 -9.33 -18.13
C LEU A 27 14.03 -7.97 -17.76
N VAL A 28 12.80 -7.98 -17.28
CA VAL A 28 12.11 -6.80 -16.79
C VAL A 28 12.17 -6.81 -15.27
N ILE A 29 12.61 -5.71 -14.67
CA ILE A 29 12.60 -5.49 -13.22
C ILE A 29 11.63 -4.37 -12.91
N TYR A 30 10.73 -4.62 -11.95
CA TYR A 30 9.68 -3.70 -11.51
C TYR A 30 9.77 -3.49 -10.00
N PRO A 31 10.42 -2.39 -9.53
CA PRO A 31 10.56 -2.11 -8.12
C PRO A 31 9.25 -1.60 -7.50
N ILE A 32 8.91 -2.12 -6.32
CA ILE A 32 7.80 -1.67 -5.48
C ILE A 32 8.38 -1.18 -4.15
N TYR A 33 8.02 0.02 -3.76
CA TYR A 33 8.49 0.69 -2.53
C TYR A 33 7.37 0.68 -1.50
N GLY A 34 7.59 0.06 -0.36
CA GLY A 34 6.57 -0.09 0.67
C GLY A 34 6.99 0.45 2.03
N VAL A 35 6.01 1.03 2.73
CA VAL A 35 6.12 1.39 4.14
C VAL A 35 5.02 0.67 4.91
N ARG A 36 5.39 0.03 6.01
CA ARG A 36 4.47 -0.64 6.91
C ARG A 36 4.56 -0.04 8.30
N PHE A 37 3.42 0.25 8.88
CA PHE A 37 3.23 0.56 10.29
C PHE A 37 2.43 -0.58 10.93
N ASP A 38 3.04 -1.34 11.82
CA ASP A 38 2.42 -2.54 12.40
C ASP A 38 1.13 -2.23 13.16
N ILE A 39 1.06 -1.06 13.79
CA ILE A 39 -0.13 -0.60 14.52
C ILE A 39 -1.36 -0.50 13.63
N LEU A 40 -1.20 -0.18 12.33
CA LEU A 40 -2.32 -0.05 11.39
C LEU A 40 -2.90 -1.39 10.95
N SER A 41 -2.12 -2.46 11.02
CA SER A 41 -2.50 -3.79 10.49
C SER A 41 -2.84 -4.78 11.59
N LYS A 42 -2.13 -4.69 12.72
CA LYS A 42 -2.19 -5.70 13.79
C LYS A 42 -3.59 -5.92 14.38
N TRP A 43 -4.37 -4.86 14.52
CA TRP A 43 -5.74 -4.96 15.02
C TRP A 43 -6.66 -5.74 14.07
N PHE A 44 -6.36 -5.70 12.77
CA PHE A 44 -7.16 -6.31 11.70
C PHE A 44 -6.81 -7.78 11.46
N GLU A 45 -5.71 -8.29 12.04
CA GLU A 45 -5.23 -9.66 11.79
C GLU A 45 -6.32 -10.73 11.96
N LYS A 46 -7.18 -10.58 12.94
CA LYS A 46 -8.26 -11.55 13.21
C LYS A 46 -9.43 -11.52 12.23
N PHE A 47 -9.59 -10.44 11.47
CA PHE A 47 -10.67 -10.30 10.48
C PHE A 47 -10.18 -10.54 9.05
N SER A 48 -8.89 -10.51 8.84
CA SER A 48 -8.33 -10.65 7.51
C SER A 48 -8.53 -12.06 6.97
N MET A 49 -8.96 -12.16 5.73
CA MET A 49 -9.08 -13.43 5.00
C MET A 49 -7.73 -13.98 4.53
N LYS A 50 -6.65 -13.20 4.67
CA LYS A 50 -5.30 -13.61 4.31
C LYS A 50 -4.64 -14.38 5.44
N ASN A 51 -3.72 -15.29 5.10
CA ASN A 51 -2.90 -15.95 6.12
C ASN A 51 -1.99 -14.93 6.84
N LEU A 52 -1.53 -15.29 8.06
CA LEU A 52 -0.75 -14.38 8.90
C LEU A 52 0.57 -13.92 8.27
N GLN A 53 1.19 -14.74 7.44
CA GLN A 53 2.44 -14.38 6.77
C GLN A 53 2.19 -13.28 5.74
N ASP A 54 1.20 -13.46 4.88
CA ASP A 54 0.82 -12.47 3.87
C ASP A 54 0.41 -11.14 4.50
N GLN A 55 -0.31 -11.21 5.65
CA GLN A 55 -0.68 -10.01 6.40
C GLN A 55 0.54 -9.27 6.95
N ARG A 56 1.54 -9.99 7.45
CA ARG A 56 2.77 -9.41 8.01
C ARG A 56 3.70 -8.85 6.95
N ASP A 57 3.65 -9.40 5.75
CA ASP A 57 4.48 -8.95 4.63
C ASP A 57 3.87 -7.76 3.88
N ARG A 58 2.60 -7.51 4.09
CA ARG A 58 1.89 -6.41 3.44
C ARG A 58 2.36 -5.02 3.89
N ALA A 59 2.46 -4.10 2.96
CA ALA A 59 2.66 -2.68 3.23
C ALA A 59 1.41 -2.02 3.84
N SER A 60 1.58 -0.96 4.60
CA SER A 60 0.51 0.00 4.89
C SER A 60 0.25 0.91 3.68
N ILE A 61 1.30 1.20 2.93
CA ILE A 61 1.24 1.85 1.62
C ILE A 61 2.38 1.35 0.75
N ALA A 62 2.13 1.19 -0.55
CA ALA A 62 3.13 0.79 -1.53
C ALA A 62 3.00 1.60 -2.81
N PHE A 63 4.12 1.85 -3.46
CA PHE A 63 4.24 2.63 -4.69
C PHE A 63 5.11 1.90 -5.71
N SER A 64 4.71 1.98 -6.96
CA SER A 64 5.57 1.72 -8.11
C SER A 64 6.10 3.04 -8.67
N GLY A 65 7.07 2.97 -9.58
CA GLY A 65 7.67 4.17 -10.17
C GLY A 65 6.68 5.04 -10.93
N ASP A 66 5.72 4.45 -11.64
CA ASP A 66 4.68 5.17 -12.39
C ASP A 66 3.75 5.97 -11.46
N MET A 67 3.38 5.43 -10.30
CA MET A 67 2.59 6.14 -9.29
C MET A 67 3.33 7.37 -8.74
N LEU A 68 4.66 7.39 -8.84
CA LEU A 68 5.53 8.49 -8.43
C LEU A 68 5.91 9.41 -9.59
N SER A 69 5.35 9.20 -10.80
CA SER A 69 5.76 9.86 -12.03
C SER A 69 7.26 9.67 -12.33
N MET A 70 7.79 8.49 -11.99
CA MET A 70 9.17 8.08 -12.21
C MET A 70 9.18 6.81 -13.07
N GLN A 71 10.38 6.39 -13.49
CA GLN A 71 10.51 5.15 -14.25
C GLN A 71 10.15 3.95 -13.37
N ASP A 72 9.21 3.13 -13.85
CA ASP A 72 8.67 1.98 -13.12
C ASP A 72 9.29 0.65 -13.56
N LYS A 73 9.69 0.53 -14.82
CA LYS A 73 10.23 -0.71 -15.42
C LYS A 73 11.61 -0.50 -15.99
N PHE A 74 12.46 -1.48 -15.72
CA PHE A 74 13.83 -1.52 -16.22
C PHE A 74 14.00 -2.78 -17.07
N TYR A 75 14.49 -2.60 -18.29
CA TYR A 75 14.65 -3.66 -19.30
C TYR A 75 16.12 -3.97 -19.48
N PHE A 76 16.51 -5.22 -19.26
CA PHE A 76 17.85 -5.72 -19.46
C PHE A 76 17.84 -6.72 -20.60
N ASN A 77 18.49 -6.38 -21.70
CA ASN A 77 18.61 -7.30 -22.84
C ASN A 77 19.51 -8.47 -22.48
N LEU A 78 18.95 -9.68 -22.50
CA LEU A 78 19.65 -10.91 -22.11
C LEU A 78 20.79 -11.29 -23.06
N ASN A 79 20.79 -10.71 -24.28
CA ASN A 79 21.82 -10.93 -25.30
C ASN A 79 22.80 -9.76 -25.43
N GLY A 80 22.74 -8.76 -24.56
CA GLY A 80 23.52 -7.51 -24.64
C GLY A 80 24.75 -7.48 -23.75
N GLU A 81 25.73 -6.64 -24.10
CA GLU A 81 26.99 -6.49 -23.36
C GLU A 81 26.98 -5.38 -22.30
N LYS A 82 25.83 -4.68 -22.09
CA LYS A 82 25.76 -3.45 -21.26
C LYS A 82 25.23 -3.63 -19.85
N TYR A 83 25.19 -4.83 -19.32
CA TYR A 83 24.57 -5.11 -18.02
C TYR A 83 25.08 -4.22 -16.85
N ALA A 84 26.38 -3.91 -16.79
CA ALA A 84 26.94 -3.15 -15.69
C ALA A 84 26.43 -1.69 -15.68
N THR A 85 26.33 -1.06 -16.86
CA THR A 85 25.83 0.33 -16.97
C THR A 85 24.35 0.39 -16.64
N ASP A 86 23.56 -0.53 -17.19
CA ASP A 86 22.10 -0.58 -16.98
C ASP A 86 21.77 -0.88 -15.52
N PHE A 87 22.57 -1.73 -14.87
CA PHE A 87 22.42 -2.03 -13.44
C PHE A 87 22.73 -0.83 -12.54
N ASN A 88 23.76 -0.05 -12.84
CA ASN A 88 24.09 1.17 -12.11
C ASN A 88 22.97 2.22 -12.25
N GLU A 89 22.38 2.32 -13.42
CA GLU A 89 21.23 3.21 -13.66
C GLU A 89 20.00 2.76 -12.84
N LEU A 90 19.68 1.47 -12.85
CA LEU A 90 18.64 0.89 -12.02
C LEU A 90 18.88 1.23 -10.55
N GLN A 91 20.10 0.96 -10.05
CA GLN A 91 20.43 1.21 -8.64
C GLN A 91 20.22 2.68 -8.26
N ALA A 92 20.71 3.62 -9.06
CA ALA A 92 20.56 5.05 -8.79
C ALA A 92 19.10 5.50 -8.77
N LYS A 93 18.29 5.00 -9.70
CA LYS A 93 16.85 5.33 -9.78
C LYS A 93 16.06 4.70 -8.64
N VAL A 94 16.32 3.43 -8.34
CA VAL A 94 15.70 2.73 -7.20
C VAL A 94 16.02 3.44 -5.89
N GLN A 95 17.28 3.82 -5.67
CA GLN A 95 17.68 4.54 -4.48
C GLN A 95 16.93 5.87 -4.36
N LYS A 96 16.86 6.66 -5.43
CA LYS A 96 16.15 7.94 -5.44
C LYS A 96 14.66 7.79 -5.11
N CYS A 97 13.98 6.80 -5.70
CA CYS A 97 12.58 6.51 -5.40
C CYS A 97 12.38 6.07 -3.95
N ALA A 98 13.26 5.21 -3.45
CA ALA A 98 13.23 4.74 -2.06
C ALA A 98 13.42 5.88 -1.06
N GLU A 99 14.41 6.74 -1.27
CA GLU A 99 14.66 7.92 -0.44
C GLU A 99 13.44 8.85 -0.40
N TYR A 100 12.80 9.08 -1.54
CA TYR A 100 11.57 9.85 -1.62
C TYR A 100 10.45 9.20 -0.81
N VAL A 101 10.10 7.93 -1.10
CA VAL A 101 8.98 7.24 -0.43
C VAL A 101 9.24 7.15 1.07
N PHE A 102 10.44 6.75 1.49
CA PHE A 102 10.76 6.55 2.89
C PHE A 102 10.83 7.86 3.67
N SER A 103 11.19 8.96 3.03
CA SER A 103 11.14 10.29 3.62
C SER A 103 9.70 10.80 3.74
N GLU A 104 8.93 10.72 2.66
CA GLU A 104 7.60 11.31 2.55
C GLU A 104 6.52 10.56 3.33
N TYR A 105 6.72 9.26 3.61
CA TYR A 105 5.82 8.40 4.36
C TYR A 105 6.46 7.85 5.64
N SER A 106 7.37 8.62 6.25
CA SER A 106 8.16 8.21 7.41
C SER A 106 7.41 8.18 8.74
N SER A 107 6.20 8.75 8.80
CA SER A 107 5.37 8.79 10.02
C SER A 107 3.89 8.65 9.71
N LEU A 108 3.10 8.29 10.72
CA LEU A 108 1.64 8.21 10.60
C LEU A 108 1.02 9.55 10.21
N ASP A 109 1.53 10.67 10.74
CA ASP A 109 1.05 12.01 10.38
C ASP A 109 1.27 12.33 8.91
N LYS A 110 2.46 12.01 8.38
CA LYS A 110 2.75 12.21 6.95
C LYS A 110 1.88 11.32 6.08
N LEU A 111 1.73 10.05 6.46
CA LEU A 111 0.84 9.13 5.76
C LEU A 111 -0.60 9.66 5.75
N TYR A 112 -1.13 10.07 6.92
CA TYR A 112 -2.47 10.63 7.06
C TYR A 112 -2.70 11.86 6.17
N ASN A 113 -1.78 12.81 6.20
CA ASN A 113 -1.90 14.03 5.42
C ASN A 113 -1.87 13.79 3.91
N LYS A 114 -1.15 12.77 3.46
CA LYS A 114 -1.02 12.44 2.03
C LYS A 114 -2.10 11.51 1.50
N THR A 115 -2.71 10.68 2.35
CA THR A 115 -3.70 9.69 1.92
C THR A 115 -5.11 10.04 2.37
N ILE A 116 -5.30 10.40 3.63
CA ILE A 116 -6.64 10.60 4.21
C ILE A 116 -7.17 12.00 3.98
N VAL A 117 -6.34 13.04 4.14
CA VAL A 117 -6.78 14.43 3.98
C VAL A 117 -7.34 14.70 2.58
N PRO A 118 -6.72 14.26 1.47
CA PRO A 118 -7.28 14.42 0.13
C PRO A 118 -8.63 13.72 -0.05
N ILE A 119 -8.84 12.54 0.56
CA ILE A 119 -10.13 11.84 0.53
C ILE A 119 -11.20 12.65 1.27
N LEU A 120 -10.86 13.16 2.46
CA LEU A 120 -11.79 13.96 3.26
C LEU A 120 -12.19 15.28 2.57
N ASN A 121 -11.29 15.83 1.76
CA ASN A 121 -11.54 17.04 0.97
C ASN A 121 -12.27 16.74 -0.36
N GLY A 122 -12.43 15.48 -0.73
CA GLY A 122 -13.02 15.11 -2.02
C GLY A 122 -12.09 15.34 -3.23
N GLU A 123 -10.79 15.49 -2.99
CA GLU A 123 -9.77 15.68 -4.02
C GLU A 123 -9.38 14.37 -4.70
N VAL A 124 -9.51 13.25 -3.97
CA VAL A 124 -9.18 11.90 -4.42
C VAL A 124 -10.33 10.96 -4.03
N SER A 125 -10.73 10.10 -4.96
CA SER A 125 -11.67 9.01 -4.70
C SER A 125 -10.96 7.82 -4.05
N LEU A 126 -11.74 7.03 -3.28
CA LEU A 126 -11.24 5.76 -2.77
C LEU A 126 -10.96 4.80 -3.94
N PRO A 127 -9.89 4.01 -3.87
CA PRO A 127 -9.57 3.04 -4.92
C PRO A 127 -10.62 1.91 -4.94
N ASP A 128 -10.92 1.43 -6.14
CA ASP A 128 -11.85 0.32 -6.34
C ASP A 128 -11.21 -1.06 -6.10
N VAL A 129 -10.04 -1.10 -5.44
CA VAL A 129 -9.28 -2.34 -5.21
C VAL A 129 -8.90 -2.51 -3.74
N GLY A 130 -9.12 -3.72 -3.23
CA GLY A 130 -8.57 -4.20 -1.97
C GLY A 130 -9.27 -3.69 -0.72
N ALA A 131 -10.21 -4.46 -0.20
CA ALA A 131 -10.97 -4.14 1.01
C ALA A 131 -10.11 -3.81 2.25
N ASP A 132 -8.95 -4.46 2.37
CA ASP A 132 -8.07 -4.27 3.53
C ASP A 132 -7.52 -2.84 3.66
N TRP A 133 -7.33 -2.11 2.54
CA TRP A 133 -6.87 -0.70 2.57
C TRP A 133 -7.83 0.20 3.33
N ILE A 134 -9.11 -0.03 3.16
CA ILE A 134 -10.18 0.71 3.82
C ILE A 134 -10.04 0.64 5.34
N PHE A 135 -9.70 -0.52 5.87
CA PHE A 135 -9.54 -0.73 7.30
C PHE A 135 -8.23 -0.12 7.82
N ILE A 136 -7.16 -0.15 7.03
CA ILE A 136 -5.90 0.54 7.34
C ILE A 136 -6.12 2.05 7.40
N ASP A 137 -6.84 2.62 6.45
CA ASP A 137 -7.16 4.04 6.39
C ASP A 137 -8.01 4.51 7.58
N LEU A 138 -8.99 3.71 7.98
CA LEU A 138 -9.80 3.99 9.17
C LEU A 138 -8.96 3.95 10.45
N ALA A 139 -8.08 2.96 10.60
CA ALA A 139 -7.18 2.86 11.73
C ALA A 139 -6.22 4.06 11.79
N LEU A 140 -5.64 4.45 10.65
CA LEU A 140 -4.79 5.62 10.52
C LEU A 140 -5.51 6.90 10.93
N CYS A 141 -6.73 7.10 10.43
CA CYS A 141 -7.54 8.26 10.80
C CYS A 141 -7.86 8.29 12.28
N LYS A 142 -8.22 7.15 12.87
CA LYS A 142 -8.52 7.05 14.30
C LYS A 142 -7.31 7.38 15.17
N ILE A 143 -6.11 6.95 14.79
CA ILE A 143 -4.88 7.19 15.54
C ILE A 143 -4.45 8.66 15.44
N VAL A 144 -4.43 9.20 14.23
CA VAL A 144 -3.84 10.54 13.98
C VAL A 144 -4.84 11.66 14.24
N ASN A 145 -6.07 11.51 13.77
CA ASN A 145 -7.10 12.52 13.92
C ASN A 145 -8.48 11.90 14.18
N PRO A 146 -8.78 11.50 15.43
CA PRO A 146 -10.05 10.86 15.79
C PRO A 146 -11.30 11.68 15.45
N SER A 147 -11.19 13.02 15.39
CA SER A 147 -12.32 13.89 15.06
C SER A 147 -12.83 13.70 13.62
N ASN A 148 -11.98 13.26 12.73
CA ASN A 148 -12.31 12.96 11.33
C ASN A 148 -12.79 11.52 11.11
N PHE A 149 -12.68 10.66 12.12
CA PHE A 149 -13.00 9.23 11.99
C PHE A 149 -14.42 8.98 11.48
N HIS A 150 -15.42 9.63 12.06
CA HIS A 150 -16.81 9.45 11.63
C HIS A 150 -17.06 9.93 10.21
N LYS A 151 -16.45 11.05 9.81
CA LYS A 151 -16.56 11.55 8.42
C LYS A 151 -15.96 10.56 7.44
N LEU A 152 -14.74 10.06 7.69
CA LEU A 152 -14.10 9.07 6.85
C LEU A 152 -14.89 7.75 6.82
N LYS A 153 -15.39 7.28 7.96
CA LYS A 153 -16.24 6.08 8.06
C LYS A 153 -17.46 6.18 7.14
N GLN A 154 -18.14 7.33 7.08
CA GLN A 154 -19.29 7.52 6.20
C GLN A 154 -18.90 7.49 4.71
N ILE A 155 -17.80 8.11 4.34
CA ILE A 155 -17.27 8.07 2.96
C ILE A 155 -16.98 6.61 2.57
N ILE A 156 -16.28 5.87 3.42
CA ILE A 156 -15.93 4.47 3.19
C ILE A 156 -17.18 3.59 3.10
N LEU A 157 -18.14 3.74 4.00
CA LEU A 157 -19.39 2.97 3.95
C LEU A 157 -20.17 3.20 2.64
N SER A 158 -20.21 4.44 2.18
CA SER A 158 -20.84 4.76 0.89
C SER A 158 -20.13 4.06 -0.27
N HIS A 159 -18.78 4.08 -0.27
CA HIS A 159 -17.96 3.44 -1.29
C HIS A 159 -18.13 1.90 -1.27
N VAL A 160 -18.03 1.27 -0.09
CA VAL A 160 -18.19 -0.17 0.09
C VAL A 160 -19.56 -0.65 -0.38
N ARG A 161 -20.65 0.09 -0.08
CA ARG A 161 -21.99 -0.23 -0.58
C ARG A 161 -22.05 -0.20 -2.10
N LYS A 162 -21.41 0.79 -2.74
CA LYS A 162 -21.33 0.86 -4.20
C LYS A 162 -20.56 -0.34 -4.77
N MET A 163 -19.41 -0.69 -4.20
CA MET A 163 -18.62 -1.84 -4.64
C MET A 163 -19.38 -3.16 -4.45
N TYR A 164 -20.08 -3.33 -3.34
CA TYR A 164 -20.93 -4.49 -3.10
C TYR A 164 -22.02 -4.63 -4.15
N MET A 165 -22.69 -3.53 -4.51
CA MET A 165 -23.71 -3.53 -5.56
C MET A 165 -23.14 -3.88 -6.94
N CYS A 166 -21.86 -3.56 -7.18
CA CYS A 166 -21.14 -3.95 -8.40
C CYS A 166 -20.57 -5.39 -8.32
N LYS A 167 -20.76 -6.09 -7.19
CA LYS A 167 -20.27 -7.46 -6.94
C LYS A 167 -18.75 -7.58 -7.03
N GLU A 168 -18.01 -6.58 -6.54
CA GLU A 168 -16.56 -6.61 -6.45
C GLU A 168 -16.09 -7.73 -5.51
N PRO A 169 -15.32 -8.73 -5.98
CA PRO A 169 -15.01 -9.94 -5.20
C PRO A 169 -14.36 -9.64 -3.84
N ASN A 170 -13.41 -8.72 -3.82
CA ASN A 170 -12.64 -8.39 -2.61
C ASN A 170 -13.48 -7.73 -1.49
N ILE A 171 -14.65 -7.20 -1.83
CA ILE A 171 -15.59 -6.60 -0.87
C ILE A 171 -16.58 -7.63 -0.35
N LEU A 172 -17.00 -8.59 -1.19
CA LEU A 172 -17.95 -9.61 -0.79
C LEU A 172 -17.48 -10.37 0.46
N ASP A 173 -16.18 -10.66 0.54
CA ASP A 173 -15.59 -11.41 1.65
C ASP A 173 -15.72 -10.70 3.01
N TYR A 174 -15.80 -9.36 3.01
CA TYR A 174 -15.86 -8.56 4.25
C TYR A 174 -17.23 -7.96 4.52
N TYR A 175 -18.12 -7.92 3.52
CA TYR A 175 -19.36 -7.18 3.62
C TYR A 175 -20.28 -7.70 4.72
N ASP A 176 -20.42 -9.02 4.85
CA ASP A 176 -21.27 -9.65 5.84
C ASP A 176 -20.81 -9.41 7.29
N ASN A 177 -19.52 -9.13 7.48
CA ASN A 177 -18.91 -8.85 8.79
C ASN A 177 -18.52 -7.38 8.96
N LEU A 178 -18.90 -6.51 8.02
CA LEU A 178 -18.43 -5.12 7.98
C LEU A 178 -18.80 -4.34 9.26
N GLU A 179 -20.01 -4.49 9.74
CA GLU A 179 -20.47 -3.78 10.94
C GLU A 179 -19.69 -4.21 12.18
N ASP A 180 -19.45 -5.51 12.34
CA ASP A 180 -18.66 -6.05 13.46
C ASP A 180 -17.21 -5.56 13.42
N ILE A 181 -16.60 -5.53 12.22
CA ILE A 181 -15.23 -5.03 12.02
C ILE A 181 -15.16 -3.55 12.40
N LEU A 182 -16.09 -2.74 11.91
CA LEU A 182 -16.14 -1.31 12.19
C LEU A 182 -16.42 -1.01 13.67
N GLN A 183 -17.33 -1.75 14.28
CA GLN A 183 -17.62 -1.64 15.71
C GLN A 183 -16.40 -2.03 16.54
N TYR A 184 -15.73 -3.11 16.20
CA TYR A 184 -14.50 -3.50 16.88
C TYR A 184 -13.42 -2.41 16.78
N LEU A 185 -13.20 -1.85 15.60
CA LEU A 185 -12.26 -0.75 15.41
C LEU A 185 -12.64 0.46 16.26
N GLU A 186 -13.93 0.81 16.31
CA GLU A 186 -14.43 1.97 17.04
C GLU A 186 -14.13 1.90 18.55
N TYR A 187 -14.25 0.71 19.14
CA TYR A 187 -14.06 0.51 20.59
C TYR A 187 -12.64 0.03 20.98
N THR A 188 -11.84 -0.41 20.03
CA THR A 188 -10.46 -0.85 20.31
C THR A 188 -9.53 0.35 20.53
N GLN A 189 -8.70 0.33 21.56
CA GLN A 189 -7.54 1.22 21.67
C GLN A 189 -6.44 0.68 20.74
N LEU A 190 -6.01 1.49 19.78
CA LEU A 190 -4.93 1.20 18.86
C LEU A 190 -3.59 1.73 19.39
#